data_55c6035c4a251a901794640d1394677a
#
_entry.id   55c6035c4a251a901794640d1394677a
#
_cell.length_a   1.000
_cell.length_b   1.000
_cell.length_c   1.000
_cell.angle_alpha   90.00
_cell.angle_beta   90.00
_cell.angle_gamma   90.00
#
_symmetry.space_group_name_H-M   'P 1'
#
loop_
_entity.id
_entity.type
_entity.pdbx_description
1 polymer ?
#
loop_
_entity_poly.entity_id
_entity_poly.type
_entity_poly.pdbx_seq_one_letter_code
_entity_poly.pdbx_strand_id
1 'polypeptide(L)'
;MSKDVKISVLKLEMINGKKTYKVFDFKLDPKEMAKFKTEATVKKKVAEYVAKSGIYKSSELKDLKYNMEEFLEEWKKMLPVVKEEELKKLDQSPNHPETRVTPHLINRLAVGEVFVFGSNAMGRHDGGAARVALEKFGAIRGQGHGLQGMSYAIDSMSGMDAMKKDVDEFIEFAKNNPDKTFLVTPIGCGIAGMRPSDVAPMFKRCHDLKNVCLPSEFWDIIGWQDIQQPQYNLFRFIDAQDFAYTQALEELKNGQKRSHWIWYIFPQQKGTRT
;
A
#
# COMPACT_ATOMS: atom_id res chain seq x y z
N MET A 1 -5.74 -13.96 -25.93
CA MET A 1 -4.50 -14.76 -26.03
C MET A 1 -3.33 -13.81 -25.90
N SER A 2 -2.61 -13.86 -24.81
CA SER A 2 -1.39 -13.07 -24.60
C SER A 2 -0.32 -13.53 -25.59
N LYS A 3 0.15 -12.61 -26.46
CA LYS A 3 1.28 -12.92 -27.34
C LYS A 3 2.53 -13.06 -26.48
N ASP A 4 3.20 -14.22 -26.58
CA ASP A 4 4.51 -14.41 -25.95
C ASP A 4 5.48 -13.32 -26.44
N VAL A 5 6.15 -12.65 -25.53
CA VAL A 5 7.20 -11.70 -25.86
C VAL A 5 8.49 -12.44 -26.08
N LYS A 6 9.09 -12.23 -27.25
CA LYS A 6 10.36 -12.85 -27.62
C LYS A 6 11.50 -11.86 -27.48
N ILE A 7 12.60 -12.33 -26.94
CA ILE A 7 13.88 -11.65 -27.07
C ILE A 7 14.83 -12.48 -27.90
N SER A 8 15.39 -11.89 -28.94
CA SER A 8 16.38 -12.55 -29.80
C SER A 8 17.76 -12.09 -29.39
N VAL A 9 18.63 -13.06 -29.07
CA VAL A 9 20.00 -12.81 -28.67
C VAL A 9 20.93 -13.33 -29.76
N LEU A 10 21.83 -12.46 -30.19
CA LEU A 10 22.81 -12.77 -31.23
C LEU A 10 24.16 -13.15 -30.61
N LYS A 11 24.61 -14.35 -30.82
CA LYS A 11 25.95 -14.79 -30.45
C LYS A 11 26.86 -14.74 -31.68
N LEU A 12 27.96 -14.01 -31.56
CA LEU A 12 29.01 -14.02 -32.60
C LEU A 12 29.84 -15.29 -32.47
N GLU A 13 29.86 -16.11 -33.51
CA GLU A 13 30.73 -17.28 -33.59
C GLU A 13 31.66 -17.13 -34.81
N MET A 14 32.90 -17.59 -34.65
CA MET A 14 33.86 -17.70 -35.75
C MET A 14 33.77 -19.08 -36.34
N ILE A 15 33.20 -19.22 -37.53
CA ILE A 15 33.11 -20.48 -38.24
C ILE A 15 33.95 -20.35 -39.50
N ASN A 16 34.97 -21.19 -39.64
CA ASN A 16 35.90 -21.17 -40.78
C ASN A 16 36.52 -19.80 -41.08
N GLY A 17 36.89 -19.05 -40.05
CA GLY A 17 37.47 -17.71 -40.17
C GLY A 17 36.49 -16.58 -40.52
N LYS A 18 35.19 -16.88 -40.67
CA LYS A 18 34.15 -15.89 -40.94
C LYS A 18 33.32 -15.62 -39.70
N LYS A 19 32.99 -14.34 -39.44
CA LYS A 19 32.08 -13.93 -38.38
C LYS A 19 30.65 -14.34 -38.75
N THR A 20 30.06 -15.21 -37.94
CA THR A 20 28.69 -15.70 -38.12
C THR A 20 27.91 -15.41 -36.85
N TYR A 21 26.67 -14.99 -37.00
CA TYR A 21 25.78 -14.76 -35.85
C TYR A 21 24.84 -15.94 -35.70
N LYS A 22 24.78 -16.46 -34.49
CA LYS A 22 23.80 -17.47 -34.11
C LYS A 22 22.69 -16.77 -33.33
N VAL A 23 21.44 -16.99 -33.74
CA VAL A 23 20.26 -16.35 -33.14
C VAL A 23 19.63 -17.34 -32.18
N PHE A 24 19.36 -16.89 -30.98
CA PHE A 24 18.58 -17.62 -29.97
C PHE A 24 17.39 -16.80 -29.57
N ASP A 25 16.20 -17.40 -29.65
CA ASP A 25 14.94 -16.75 -29.23
C ASP A 25 14.55 -17.26 -27.87
N PHE A 26 14.37 -16.32 -26.93
CA PHE A 26 13.82 -16.60 -25.62
C PHE A 26 12.39 -16.07 -25.54
N LYS A 27 11.50 -16.89 -25.00
CA LYS A 27 10.13 -16.48 -24.69
C LYS A 27 10.08 -16.04 -23.24
N LEU A 28 9.55 -14.86 -23.00
CA LEU A 28 9.35 -14.31 -21.67
C LEU A 28 7.86 -14.23 -21.35
N ASP A 29 7.51 -14.60 -20.12
CA ASP A 29 6.14 -14.51 -19.64
C ASP A 29 5.74 -13.03 -19.52
N PRO A 30 4.68 -12.58 -20.23
CA PRO A 30 4.19 -11.22 -20.17
C PRO A 30 3.86 -10.77 -18.73
N LYS A 31 3.35 -11.67 -17.89
CA LYS A 31 3.03 -11.38 -16.49
C LYS A 31 4.27 -11.10 -15.63
N GLU A 32 5.38 -11.77 -15.93
CA GLU A 32 6.65 -11.48 -15.26
C GLU A 32 7.24 -10.16 -15.73
N MET A 33 7.18 -9.88 -17.03
CA MET A 33 7.68 -8.65 -17.63
C MET A 33 6.97 -7.40 -17.12
N ALA A 34 5.70 -7.55 -16.83
CA ALA A 34 4.84 -6.51 -16.30
C ALA A 34 5.24 -5.99 -14.90
N LYS A 35 5.95 -6.81 -14.14
CA LYS A 35 6.43 -6.42 -12.80
C LYS A 35 7.57 -5.39 -12.84
N PHE A 36 8.14 -5.12 -14.01
CA PHE A 36 9.27 -4.22 -14.14
C PHE A 36 8.83 -2.77 -14.37
N LYS A 37 9.27 -1.87 -13.48
CA LYS A 37 8.83 -0.46 -13.47
C LYS A 37 9.65 0.45 -14.38
N THR A 38 10.86 0.07 -14.78
CA THR A 38 11.79 0.90 -15.57
C THR A 38 12.54 0.08 -16.61
N GLU A 39 12.94 0.71 -17.73
CA GLU A 39 13.78 0.09 -18.77
C GLU A 39 15.07 -0.51 -18.20
N ALA A 40 15.71 0.17 -17.25
CA ALA A 40 16.93 -0.32 -16.62
C ALA A 40 16.70 -1.64 -15.90
N THR A 41 15.56 -1.79 -15.20
CA THR A 41 15.17 -3.03 -14.51
C THR A 41 14.88 -4.13 -15.53
N VAL A 42 14.22 -3.82 -16.65
CA VAL A 42 13.96 -4.77 -17.75
C VAL A 42 15.27 -5.28 -18.32
N LYS A 43 16.18 -4.38 -18.71
CA LYS A 43 17.51 -4.73 -19.26
C LYS A 43 18.28 -5.65 -18.32
N LYS A 44 18.29 -5.33 -17.02
CA LYS A 44 18.95 -6.16 -16.00
C LYS A 44 18.34 -7.55 -15.91
N LYS A 45 17.02 -7.67 -15.90
CA LYS A 45 16.31 -8.95 -15.79
C LYS A 45 16.46 -9.80 -17.04
N VAL A 46 16.45 -9.21 -18.22
CA VAL A 46 16.75 -9.91 -19.47
C VAL A 46 18.17 -10.49 -19.43
N ALA A 47 19.16 -9.71 -19.01
CA ALA A 47 20.54 -10.20 -18.87
C ALA A 47 20.65 -11.35 -17.86
N GLU A 48 19.97 -11.26 -16.71
CA GLU A 48 19.89 -12.35 -15.71
C GLU A 48 19.23 -13.62 -16.28
N TYR A 49 18.16 -13.45 -17.07
CA TYR A 49 17.45 -14.57 -17.70
C TYR A 49 18.33 -15.29 -18.72
N VAL A 50 18.98 -14.51 -19.59
CA VAL A 50 19.93 -15.05 -20.58
C VAL A 50 21.10 -15.78 -19.90
N ALA A 51 21.63 -15.20 -18.80
CA ALA A 51 22.69 -15.84 -18.01
C ALA A 51 22.24 -17.16 -17.39
N LYS A 52 21.03 -17.23 -16.87
CA LYS A 52 20.45 -18.45 -16.26
C LYS A 52 20.08 -19.53 -17.27
N SER A 53 19.93 -19.20 -18.54
CA SER A 53 19.57 -20.16 -19.58
C SER A 53 20.65 -21.24 -19.79
N GLY A 54 21.87 -20.99 -19.30
CA GLY A 54 23.02 -21.90 -19.46
C GLY A 54 23.57 -22.01 -20.89
N ILE A 55 23.01 -21.26 -21.85
CA ILE A 55 23.44 -21.29 -23.27
C ILE A 55 24.75 -20.53 -23.45
N TYR A 56 25.05 -19.59 -22.56
CA TYR A 56 26.20 -18.70 -22.61
C TYR A 56 27.05 -18.79 -21.34
N LYS A 57 28.36 -18.73 -21.49
CA LYS A 57 29.28 -18.57 -20.36
C LYS A 57 29.25 -17.12 -19.89
N SER A 58 29.49 -16.87 -18.60
CA SER A 58 29.50 -15.53 -18.03
C SER A 58 30.46 -14.55 -18.73
N SER A 59 31.57 -15.05 -19.28
CA SER A 59 32.52 -14.25 -20.07
C SER A 59 31.99 -13.82 -21.43
N GLU A 60 31.03 -14.55 -21.99
CA GLU A 60 30.45 -14.28 -23.31
C GLU A 60 29.28 -13.26 -23.25
N LEU A 61 28.72 -13.03 -22.07
CA LEU A 61 27.57 -12.14 -21.89
C LEU A 61 27.85 -10.67 -22.22
N LYS A 62 29.13 -10.25 -22.16
CA LYS A 62 29.51 -8.85 -22.47
C LYS A 62 29.43 -8.53 -23.96
N ASP A 63 29.57 -9.53 -24.82
CA ASP A 63 29.65 -9.37 -26.28
C ASP A 63 28.36 -9.74 -26.98
N LEU A 64 27.29 -10.06 -26.23
CA LEU A 64 26.00 -10.38 -26.80
C LEU A 64 25.27 -9.14 -27.29
N LYS A 65 24.73 -9.22 -28.49
CA LYS A 65 23.79 -8.22 -29.02
C LYS A 65 22.36 -8.72 -28.83
N TYR A 66 21.52 -7.82 -28.37
CA TYR A 66 20.09 -8.06 -28.15
C TYR A 66 19.27 -7.18 -29.09
N ASN A 67 18.13 -7.66 -29.53
CA ASN A 67 17.10 -6.80 -30.13
C ASN A 67 16.34 -6.02 -29.03
N MET A 68 17.09 -5.35 -28.18
CA MET A 68 16.58 -4.73 -26.95
C MET A 68 15.58 -3.59 -27.27
N GLU A 69 15.79 -2.85 -28.36
CA GLU A 69 14.90 -1.76 -28.76
C GLU A 69 13.51 -2.29 -29.13
N GLU A 70 13.47 -3.32 -30.01
CA GLU A 70 12.23 -3.98 -30.40
C GLU A 70 11.52 -4.60 -29.20
N PHE A 71 12.28 -5.25 -28.33
CA PHE A 71 11.79 -5.83 -27.10
C PHE A 71 11.19 -4.77 -26.14
N LEU A 72 11.84 -3.64 -25.97
CA LEU A 72 11.34 -2.54 -25.14
C LEU A 72 10.07 -1.91 -25.71
N GLU A 73 9.94 -1.80 -27.03
CA GLU A 73 8.72 -1.31 -27.67
C GLU A 73 7.54 -2.26 -27.42
N GLU A 74 7.74 -3.58 -27.55
CA GLU A 74 6.70 -4.57 -27.21
C GLU A 74 6.36 -4.56 -25.71
N TRP A 75 7.35 -4.42 -24.85
CA TRP A 75 7.13 -4.25 -23.41
C TRP A 75 6.33 -2.97 -23.09
N LYS A 76 6.66 -1.84 -23.73
CA LYS A 76 5.91 -0.57 -23.57
C LYS A 76 4.45 -0.71 -24.01
N LYS A 77 4.18 -1.47 -25.07
CA LYS A 77 2.80 -1.73 -25.53
C LYS A 77 1.99 -2.57 -24.53
N MET A 78 2.66 -3.44 -23.75
CA MET A 78 2.00 -4.25 -22.72
C MET A 78 1.75 -3.49 -21.42
N LEU A 79 2.53 -2.44 -21.14
CA LEU A 79 2.40 -1.64 -19.91
C LEU A 79 0.99 -1.06 -19.67
N PRO A 80 0.24 -0.58 -20.68
CA PRO A 80 -1.12 -0.10 -20.46
C PRO A 80 -2.09 -1.20 -20.02
N VAL A 81 -1.99 -2.39 -20.60
CA VAL A 81 -2.84 -3.55 -20.26
C VAL A 81 -2.56 -4.03 -18.84
N VAL A 82 -1.29 -4.02 -18.47
CA VAL A 82 -0.86 -4.42 -17.12
C VAL A 82 -1.20 -3.34 -16.11
N LYS A 83 -1.04 -2.06 -16.47
CA LYS A 83 -1.51 -0.96 -15.61
C LYS A 83 -3.01 -1.04 -15.35
N GLU A 84 -3.78 -1.48 -16.32
CA GLU A 84 -5.23 -1.65 -16.16
C GLU A 84 -5.58 -2.86 -15.28
N GLU A 85 -4.86 -3.98 -15.40
CA GLU A 85 -5.01 -5.14 -14.50
C GLU A 85 -4.40 -4.88 -13.10
N GLU A 86 -3.30 -4.16 -13.00
CA GLU A 86 -2.73 -3.70 -11.73
C GLU A 86 -3.59 -2.60 -11.10
N LEU A 87 -4.16 -1.69 -11.88
CA LEU A 87 -5.15 -0.71 -11.41
C LEU A 87 -6.42 -1.40 -10.92
N LYS A 88 -6.90 -2.45 -11.59
CA LYS A 88 -8.03 -3.27 -11.11
C LYS A 88 -7.69 -4.07 -9.85
N LYS A 89 -6.42 -4.43 -9.64
CA LYS A 89 -5.95 -5.04 -8.37
C LYS A 89 -5.64 -4.00 -7.29
N LEU A 90 -5.24 -2.79 -7.70
CA LEU A 90 -5.06 -1.63 -6.83
C LEU A 90 -6.41 -0.97 -6.48
N ASP A 91 -7.44 -1.23 -7.30
CA ASP A 91 -8.82 -0.81 -7.05
C ASP A 91 -9.50 -1.64 -5.92
N GLN A 92 -8.89 -2.77 -5.54
CA GLN A 92 -9.19 -3.40 -4.26
C GLN A 92 -8.40 -2.66 -3.19
N SER A 93 -9.09 -1.79 -2.45
CA SER A 93 -8.50 -1.09 -1.34
C SER A 93 -7.79 -2.08 -0.40
N PRO A 94 -6.51 -1.88 -0.08
CA PRO A 94 -5.84 -2.71 0.91
C PRO A 94 -6.39 -2.44 2.32
N ASN A 95 -7.25 -1.45 2.48
CA ASN A 95 -7.75 -0.95 3.75
C ASN A 95 -9.20 -1.34 4.03
N HIS A 96 -9.80 -2.21 3.20
CA HIS A 96 -11.14 -2.77 3.41
C HIS A 96 -12.24 -1.72 3.69
N PRO A 97 -12.39 -0.67 2.84
CA PRO A 97 -13.37 0.39 3.07
C PRO A 97 -14.82 -0.10 3.05
N GLU A 98 -15.08 -1.29 2.50
CA GLU A 98 -16.40 -1.95 2.49
C GLU A 98 -16.92 -2.24 3.91
N THR A 99 -16.03 -2.42 4.87
CA THR A 99 -16.41 -2.61 6.28
C THR A 99 -16.64 -1.31 7.00
N ARG A 100 -16.27 -0.18 6.40
CA ARG A 100 -16.26 1.16 7.00
C ARG A 100 -15.45 1.25 8.31
N VAL A 101 -14.52 0.31 8.48
CA VAL A 101 -13.58 0.30 9.61
C VAL A 101 -12.21 0.70 9.09
N THR A 102 -11.65 1.73 9.69
CA THR A 102 -10.27 2.14 9.41
C THR A 102 -9.31 1.11 9.99
N PRO A 103 -8.38 0.54 9.20
CA PRO A 103 -7.31 -0.33 9.71
C PRO A 103 -6.45 0.38 10.75
N HIS A 104 -5.93 -0.37 11.69
CA HIS A 104 -5.02 0.18 12.71
C HIS A 104 -3.73 0.71 12.10
N LEU A 105 -3.24 0.08 11.03
CA LEU A 105 -2.02 0.47 10.32
C LEU A 105 -2.33 0.66 8.83
N ILE A 106 -2.11 1.87 8.34
CA ILE A 106 -2.27 2.21 6.93
C ILE A 106 -0.89 2.46 6.32
N ASN A 107 -0.43 1.53 5.49
CA ASN A 107 0.89 1.61 4.84
C ASN A 107 0.84 2.17 3.43
N ARG A 108 -0.31 2.05 2.75
CA ARG A 108 -0.57 2.53 1.39
C ARG A 108 -2.05 2.87 1.24
N LEU A 109 -2.34 3.72 0.29
CA LEU A 109 -3.70 4.12 -0.09
C LEU A 109 -4.00 3.63 -1.51
N ALA A 110 -5.24 3.25 -1.75
CA ALA A 110 -5.77 3.06 -3.09
C ALA A 110 -6.10 4.40 -3.74
N VAL A 111 -6.39 4.38 -5.04
CA VAL A 111 -6.85 5.57 -5.77
C VAL A 111 -8.18 6.03 -5.15
N GLY A 112 -8.26 7.31 -4.80
CA GLY A 112 -9.45 7.89 -4.17
C GLY A 112 -9.49 7.75 -2.64
N GLU A 113 -8.59 6.98 -2.01
CA GLU A 113 -8.50 6.97 -0.54
C GLU A 113 -7.76 8.19 -0.01
N VAL A 114 -8.23 8.70 1.13
CA VAL A 114 -7.68 9.85 1.83
C VAL A 114 -7.40 9.48 3.29
N PHE A 115 -6.16 9.64 3.70
CA PHE A 115 -5.71 9.40 5.07
C PHE A 115 -6.07 10.59 5.98
N VAL A 116 -7.01 10.41 6.90
CA VAL A 116 -7.45 11.49 7.80
C VAL A 116 -6.72 11.37 9.13
N PHE A 117 -6.01 12.42 9.52
CA PHE A 117 -5.09 12.38 10.65
C PHE A 117 -5.19 13.60 11.58
N GLY A 118 -4.82 13.39 12.85
CA GLY A 118 -4.72 14.46 13.82
C GLY A 118 -3.46 15.31 13.60
N SER A 119 -3.65 16.61 13.54
CA SER A 119 -2.61 17.63 13.39
C SER A 119 -2.65 18.64 14.53
N ASN A 120 -2.04 19.77 14.33
CA ASN A 120 -2.08 20.97 15.19
C ASN A 120 -2.18 22.23 14.33
N ALA A 121 -2.59 23.36 14.92
CA ALA A 121 -2.78 24.63 14.22
C ALA A 121 -1.57 25.08 13.39
N MET A 122 -0.35 24.69 13.80
CA MET A 122 0.89 25.06 13.11
C MET A 122 1.27 24.09 11.98
N GLY A 123 0.52 23.00 11.77
CA GLY A 123 0.85 21.99 10.76
C GLY A 123 2.21 21.32 10.99
N ARG A 124 2.63 21.13 12.25
CA ARG A 124 3.83 20.39 12.59
C ARG A 124 3.51 18.89 12.55
N HIS A 125 4.02 18.22 11.56
CA HIS A 125 3.75 16.79 11.35
C HIS A 125 4.96 15.94 11.78
N ASP A 126 5.39 16.10 13.04
CA ASP A 126 6.66 15.52 13.53
C ASP A 126 6.51 14.12 14.14
N GLY A 127 5.29 13.64 14.43
CA GLY A 127 5.07 12.35 15.08
C GLY A 127 3.74 11.68 14.74
N GLY A 128 3.63 10.38 15.08
CA GLY A 128 2.41 9.61 14.94
C GLY A 128 1.83 9.58 13.52
N ALA A 129 0.52 9.62 13.40
CA ALA A 129 -0.18 9.61 12.12
C ALA A 129 0.17 10.82 11.25
N ALA A 130 0.43 12.00 11.85
CA ALA A 130 0.82 13.19 11.12
C ALA A 130 2.17 13.01 10.38
N ARG A 131 3.13 12.34 11.01
CA ARG A 131 4.41 12.02 10.38
C ARG A 131 4.22 11.03 9.21
N VAL A 132 3.39 10.01 9.37
CA VAL A 132 3.05 9.08 8.30
C VAL A 132 2.40 9.82 7.13
N ALA A 133 1.47 10.74 7.40
CA ALA A 133 0.84 11.58 6.39
C ALA A 133 1.87 12.42 5.61
N LEU A 134 2.82 13.02 6.31
CA LEU A 134 3.91 13.82 5.71
C LEU A 134 4.82 12.96 4.83
N GLU A 135 5.26 11.80 5.33
CA GLU A 135 6.24 10.96 4.65
C GLU A 135 5.65 10.16 3.48
N LYS A 136 4.36 9.80 3.55
CA LYS A 136 3.76 8.85 2.60
C LYS A 136 2.59 9.40 1.79
N PHE A 137 1.80 10.32 2.34
CA PHE A 137 0.50 10.68 1.78
C PHE A 137 0.36 12.16 1.41
N GLY A 138 1.48 12.88 1.34
CA GLY A 138 1.55 14.22 0.79
C GLY A 138 1.01 15.32 1.70
N ALA A 139 1.00 15.10 3.03
CA ALA A 139 0.75 16.18 3.98
C ALA A 139 1.83 17.28 3.88
N ILE A 140 1.45 18.52 4.18
CA ILE A 140 2.28 19.71 3.98
C ILE A 140 2.61 20.33 5.34
N ARG A 141 3.90 20.52 5.62
CA ARG A 141 4.33 21.28 6.82
C ARG A 141 3.78 22.71 6.77
N GLY A 142 3.24 23.16 7.89
CA GLY A 142 2.60 24.47 8.00
C GLY A 142 1.13 24.48 7.68
N GLN A 143 0.54 23.37 7.20
CA GLN A 143 -0.88 23.23 6.95
C GLN A 143 -1.51 22.31 7.99
N GLY A 144 -2.12 22.87 9.03
CA GLY A 144 -2.68 22.11 10.15
C GLY A 144 -4.10 21.58 9.92
N HIS A 145 -4.75 21.96 8.82
CA HIS A 145 -6.17 21.71 8.55
C HIS A 145 -6.41 21.44 7.06
N GLY A 146 -7.41 20.61 6.75
CA GLY A 146 -7.93 20.39 5.41
C GLY A 146 -7.16 19.40 4.55
N LEU A 147 -7.59 19.29 3.27
CA LEU A 147 -7.03 18.37 2.30
C LEU A 147 -5.63 18.79 1.85
N GLN A 148 -4.71 17.84 1.79
CA GLN A 148 -3.32 18.02 1.37
C GLN A 148 -2.78 16.70 0.79
N GLY A 149 -2.54 16.68 -0.52
CA GLY A 149 -2.19 15.45 -1.23
C GLY A 149 -3.28 14.38 -1.10
N MET A 150 -2.91 13.19 -0.64
CA MET A 150 -3.81 12.10 -0.32
C MET A 150 -4.14 12.04 1.18
N SER A 151 -4.04 13.15 1.89
CA SER A 151 -4.32 13.22 3.32
C SER A 151 -5.19 14.42 3.68
N TYR A 152 -5.87 14.34 4.83
CA TYR A 152 -6.71 15.40 5.38
C TYR A 152 -6.35 15.61 6.85
N ALA A 153 -5.95 16.84 7.21
CA ALA A 153 -5.56 17.19 8.56
C ALA A 153 -6.75 17.74 9.37
N ILE A 154 -6.82 17.37 10.64
CA ILE A 154 -7.77 17.88 11.63
C ILE A 154 -6.96 18.33 12.83
N ASP A 155 -7.12 19.59 13.26
CA ASP A 155 -6.44 20.09 14.45
C ASP A 155 -6.99 19.42 15.72
N SER A 156 -6.18 18.59 16.34
CA SER A 156 -6.52 17.86 17.57
C SER A 156 -5.72 18.34 18.79
N MET A 157 -4.96 19.43 18.65
CA MET A 157 -4.09 19.96 19.72
C MET A 157 -4.54 21.30 20.28
N SER A 158 -5.43 22.03 19.60
CA SER A 158 -5.91 23.34 20.02
C SER A 158 -7.17 23.30 20.92
N GLY A 159 -7.53 22.11 21.40
CA GLY A 159 -8.67 21.89 22.28
C GLY A 159 -9.89 21.32 21.58
N MET A 160 -10.88 20.90 22.37
CA MET A 160 -12.06 20.16 21.90
C MET A 160 -12.95 20.99 20.96
N ASP A 161 -13.09 22.30 21.19
CA ASP A 161 -13.93 23.16 20.37
C ASP A 161 -13.31 23.37 18.98
N ALA A 162 -12.00 23.59 18.91
CA ALA A 162 -11.28 23.68 17.65
C ALA A 162 -11.37 22.38 16.86
N MET A 163 -11.13 21.25 17.53
CA MET A 163 -11.24 19.93 16.91
C MET A 163 -12.66 19.66 16.40
N LYS A 164 -13.68 19.97 17.18
CA LYS A 164 -15.07 19.78 16.77
C LYS A 164 -15.42 20.58 15.53
N LYS A 165 -14.97 21.83 15.45
CA LYS A 165 -15.14 22.67 14.26
C LYS A 165 -14.50 22.02 13.04
N ASP A 166 -13.25 21.57 13.16
CA ASP A 166 -12.51 20.93 12.08
C ASP A 166 -13.15 19.59 11.66
N VAL A 167 -13.69 18.82 12.60
CA VAL A 167 -14.45 17.60 12.32
C VAL A 167 -15.73 17.91 11.57
N ASP A 168 -16.48 18.96 11.96
CA ASP A 168 -17.69 19.36 11.25
C ASP A 168 -17.38 19.80 9.81
N GLU A 169 -16.29 20.54 9.59
CA GLU A 169 -15.80 20.92 8.26
C GLU A 169 -15.37 19.70 7.44
N PHE A 170 -14.68 18.75 8.06
CA PHE A 170 -14.33 17.47 7.45
C PHE A 170 -15.55 16.68 6.99
N ILE A 171 -16.59 16.60 7.81
CA ILE A 171 -17.82 15.86 7.49
C ILE A 171 -18.52 16.49 6.27
N GLU A 172 -18.62 17.81 6.21
CA GLU A 172 -19.17 18.51 5.04
C GLU A 172 -18.27 18.30 3.80
N PHE A 173 -16.94 18.30 3.98
CA PHE A 173 -16.02 17.99 2.90
C PHE A 173 -16.21 16.57 2.38
N ALA A 174 -16.31 15.57 3.24
CA ALA A 174 -16.53 14.18 2.87
C ALA A 174 -17.86 13.98 2.13
N LYS A 175 -18.91 14.64 2.59
CA LYS A 175 -20.24 14.64 1.95
C LYS A 175 -20.18 15.19 0.52
N ASN A 176 -19.40 16.23 0.29
CA ASN A 176 -19.25 16.87 -1.02
C ASN A 176 -18.23 16.17 -1.95
N ASN A 177 -17.55 15.13 -1.48
CA ASN A 177 -16.58 14.34 -2.24
C ASN A 177 -16.90 12.83 -2.15
N PRO A 178 -18.06 12.39 -2.68
CA PRO A 178 -18.49 11.00 -2.59
C PRO A 178 -17.64 10.03 -3.41
N ASP A 179 -16.81 10.54 -4.32
CA ASP A 179 -15.83 9.82 -5.12
C ASP A 179 -14.57 9.42 -4.34
N LYS A 180 -14.40 9.95 -3.12
CA LYS A 180 -13.29 9.66 -2.24
C LYS A 180 -13.71 8.80 -1.06
N THR A 181 -12.80 7.96 -0.56
CA THR A 181 -12.95 7.21 0.68
C THR A 181 -12.02 7.77 1.74
N PHE A 182 -12.57 8.14 2.88
CA PHE A 182 -11.84 8.77 3.97
C PHE A 182 -11.54 7.76 5.08
N LEU A 183 -10.26 7.51 5.34
CA LEU A 183 -9.79 6.58 6.37
C LEU A 183 -9.38 7.40 7.61
N VAL A 184 -10.28 7.52 8.56
CA VAL A 184 -10.07 8.33 9.77
C VAL A 184 -9.24 7.54 10.78
N THR A 185 -8.08 8.05 11.17
CA THR A 185 -7.26 7.48 12.26
C THR A 185 -7.86 7.80 13.63
N PRO A 186 -7.38 7.18 14.74
CA PRO A 186 -7.79 7.55 16.11
C PRO A 186 -7.32 8.97 16.49
N ILE A 187 -7.91 9.98 15.85
CA ILE A 187 -7.53 11.40 15.98
C ILE A 187 -7.69 11.85 17.44
N GLY A 188 -6.69 12.56 17.96
CA GLY A 188 -6.67 13.05 19.35
C GLY A 188 -6.34 11.97 20.39
N CYS A 189 -6.46 10.69 20.08
CA CYS A 189 -6.30 9.61 21.06
C CYS A 189 -4.83 9.17 21.28
N GLY A 190 -3.88 9.78 20.56
CA GLY A 190 -2.45 9.55 20.74
C GLY A 190 -1.80 10.63 21.61
N ILE A 191 -0.88 11.41 21.02
CA ILE A 191 -0.09 12.45 21.72
C ILE A 191 -0.99 13.51 22.40
N ALA A 192 -2.15 13.84 21.81
CA ALA A 192 -3.10 14.80 22.40
C ALA A 192 -3.78 14.27 23.68
N GLY A 193 -3.71 12.97 23.95
CA GLY A 193 -4.17 12.36 25.21
C GLY A 193 -5.69 12.35 25.42
N MET A 194 -6.48 12.58 24.37
CA MET A 194 -7.93 12.55 24.44
C MET A 194 -8.43 11.10 24.51
N ARG A 195 -9.55 10.90 25.18
CA ARG A 195 -10.20 9.58 25.23
C ARG A 195 -11.08 9.38 23.99
N PRO A 196 -11.14 8.17 23.43
CA PRO A 196 -12.06 7.84 22.34
C PRO A 196 -13.52 8.19 22.67
N SER A 197 -13.94 8.05 23.94
CA SER A 197 -15.28 8.42 24.41
C SER A 197 -15.62 9.92 24.22
N ASP A 198 -14.60 10.78 24.22
CA ASP A 198 -14.78 12.22 24.09
C ASP A 198 -14.73 12.65 22.61
N VAL A 199 -13.98 11.93 21.80
CA VAL A 199 -13.73 12.24 20.37
C VAL A 199 -14.76 11.59 19.44
N ALA A 200 -15.07 10.31 19.63
CA ALA A 200 -15.93 9.54 18.74
C ALA A 200 -17.32 10.19 18.53
N PRO A 201 -17.98 10.78 19.53
CA PRO A 201 -19.27 11.43 19.35
C PRO A 201 -19.28 12.56 18.32
N MET A 202 -18.13 13.22 18.07
CA MET A 202 -18.01 14.26 17.05
C MET A 202 -18.23 13.71 15.64
N PHE A 203 -17.91 12.44 15.42
CA PHE A 203 -18.06 11.72 14.15
C PHE A 203 -19.41 11.03 13.96
N LYS A 204 -20.39 11.25 14.88
CA LYS A 204 -21.69 10.58 14.80
C LYS A 204 -22.41 10.81 13.48
N ARG A 205 -22.28 11.98 12.86
CA ARG A 205 -22.87 12.30 11.55
C ARG A 205 -22.26 11.49 10.40
N CYS A 206 -21.13 10.81 10.62
CA CYS A 206 -20.55 9.91 9.62
C CYS A 206 -21.35 8.63 9.39
N HIS A 207 -22.38 8.32 10.22
CA HIS A 207 -23.29 7.22 9.96
C HIS A 207 -23.87 7.27 8.54
N ASP A 208 -24.28 8.44 8.10
CA ASP A 208 -24.93 8.65 6.82
C ASP A 208 -23.96 8.73 5.62
N LEU A 209 -22.65 8.74 5.89
CA LEU A 209 -21.61 8.89 4.89
C LEU A 209 -20.93 7.54 4.60
N LYS A 210 -21.34 6.85 3.54
CA LYS A 210 -20.79 5.54 3.14
C LYS A 210 -19.30 5.57 2.79
N ASN A 211 -18.78 6.74 2.48
CA ASN A 211 -17.39 6.98 2.09
C ASN A 211 -16.46 7.37 3.25
N VAL A 212 -16.94 7.27 4.49
CA VAL A 212 -16.11 7.53 5.68
C VAL A 212 -15.94 6.25 6.48
N CYS A 213 -14.70 5.86 6.70
CA CYS A 213 -14.29 4.78 7.59
C CYS A 213 -13.80 5.38 8.91
N LEU A 214 -14.22 4.81 10.03
CA LEU A 214 -13.77 5.21 11.37
C LEU A 214 -13.06 4.04 12.06
N PRO A 215 -12.22 4.30 13.06
CA PRO A 215 -11.71 3.26 13.95
C PRO A 215 -12.84 2.40 14.53
N SER A 216 -12.63 1.10 14.67
CA SER A 216 -13.63 0.20 15.26
C SER A 216 -14.10 0.67 16.63
N GLU A 217 -13.18 1.20 17.45
CA GLU A 217 -13.47 1.76 18.75
C GLU A 217 -14.41 2.98 18.70
N PHE A 218 -14.32 3.80 17.64
CA PHE A 218 -15.25 4.93 17.45
C PHE A 218 -16.64 4.40 17.11
N TRP A 219 -16.75 3.37 16.25
CA TRP A 219 -18.00 2.72 15.96
C TRP A 219 -18.63 2.06 17.20
N ASP A 220 -17.82 1.44 18.06
CA ASP A 220 -18.29 0.85 19.32
C ASP A 220 -18.94 1.90 20.24
N ILE A 221 -18.44 3.14 20.21
CA ILE A 221 -18.95 4.24 21.04
C ILE A 221 -20.20 4.89 20.43
N ILE A 222 -20.18 5.15 19.12
CA ILE A 222 -21.29 5.89 18.47
C ILE A 222 -22.41 4.99 17.93
N GLY A 223 -22.19 3.67 17.96
CA GLY A 223 -23.09 2.63 17.46
C GLY A 223 -22.78 2.21 16.03
N TRP A 224 -23.03 0.95 15.72
CA TRP A 224 -22.82 0.33 14.42
C TRP A 224 -24.06 0.38 13.50
N GLN A 225 -24.98 1.33 13.71
CA GLN A 225 -26.22 1.40 12.96
C GLN A 225 -25.93 1.42 11.45
N ASP A 226 -26.61 0.53 10.72
CA ASP A 226 -26.51 0.37 9.25
C ASP A 226 -25.11 0.04 8.71
N ILE A 227 -24.17 -0.33 9.56
CA ILE A 227 -22.83 -0.76 9.17
C ILE A 227 -22.75 -2.27 9.36
N GLN A 228 -22.29 -2.98 8.32
CA GLN A 228 -22.00 -4.40 8.43
C GLN A 228 -20.81 -4.57 9.40
N GLN A 229 -21.11 -5.01 10.60
CA GLN A 229 -20.03 -5.52 11.47
C GLN A 229 -19.39 -6.71 10.78
N PRO A 230 -18.06 -6.73 10.58
CA PRO A 230 -17.40 -7.95 10.17
C PRO A 230 -17.71 -9.01 11.22
N GLN A 231 -18.29 -10.14 10.78
CA GLN A 231 -18.70 -11.27 11.66
C GLN A 231 -17.55 -11.73 12.57
N TYR A 232 -16.33 -11.55 12.09
CA TYR A 232 -15.09 -11.71 12.86
C TYR A 232 -14.17 -10.54 12.49
N ASN A 233 -13.87 -9.66 13.44
CA ASN A 233 -12.90 -8.57 13.21
C ASN A 233 -11.47 -9.16 13.15
N LEU A 234 -11.18 -9.88 12.04
CA LEU A 234 -9.86 -10.43 11.77
C LEU A 234 -8.86 -9.38 11.32
N PHE A 235 -9.30 -8.20 10.88
CA PHE A 235 -8.42 -7.13 10.39
C PHE A 235 -7.45 -6.66 11.47
N ARG A 236 -7.87 -6.59 12.73
CA ARG A 236 -6.98 -6.32 13.87
C ARG A 236 -5.80 -7.30 13.98
N PHE A 237 -5.99 -8.54 13.52
CA PHE A 237 -4.93 -9.54 13.51
C PHE A 237 -4.05 -9.38 12.28
N ILE A 238 -4.62 -9.06 11.12
CA ILE A 238 -3.89 -8.84 9.87
C ILE A 238 -2.99 -7.61 10.04
N ASP A 239 -3.52 -6.50 10.54
CA ASP A 239 -2.75 -5.29 10.79
C ASP A 239 -1.63 -5.51 11.81
N ALA A 240 -1.92 -6.25 12.88
CA ALA A 240 -0.91 -6.59 13.88
C ALA A 240 0.12 -7.59 13.34
N GLN A 241 -0.27 -8.49 12.43
CA GLN A 241 0.64 -9.40 11.74
C GLN A 241 1.61 -8.65 10.84
N ASP A 242 1.14 -7.68 10.05
CA ASP A 242 1.99 -6.88 9.18
C ASP A 242 3.12 -6.17 9.95
N PHE A 243 2.81 -5.72 11.16
CA PHE A 243 3.78 -5.10 12.06
C PHE A 243 4.74 -6.13 12.70
N ALA A 244 4.21 -7.25 13.17
CA ALA A 244 4.96 -8.21 13.99
C ALA A 244 5.62 -9.33 13.16
N TYR A 245 5.21 -9.54 11.91
CA TYR A 245 5.60 -10.70 11.10
C TYR A 245 7.10 -10.82 10.89
N THR A 246 7.75 -9.74 10.48
CA THR A 246 9.20 -9.74 10.22
C THR A 246 9.97 -10.08 11.48
N GLN A 247 9.62 -9.48 12.61
CA GLN A 247 10.25 -9.74 13.90
C GLN A 247 10.00 -11.17 14.37
N ALA A 248 8.76 -11.65 14.25
CA ALA A 248 8.40 -13.02 14.59
C ALA A 248 9.20 -14.04 13.76
N LEU A 249 9.33 -13.77 12.46
CA LEU A 249 10.08 -14.63 11.53
C LEU A 249 11.58 -14.68 11.90
N GLU A 250 12.18 -13.55 12.25
CA GLU A 250 13.57 -13.49 12.70
C GLU A 250 13.79 -14.24 14.02
N GLU A 251 12.90 -14.04 14.98
CA GLU A 251 12.96 -14.76 16.27
C GLU A 251 12.80 -16.27 16.08
N LEU A 252 11.90 -16.71 15.19
CA LEU A 252 11.73 -18.13 14.88
C LEU A 252 12.96 -18.72 14.17
N LYS A 253 13.55 -18.01 13.21
CA LYS A 253 14.79 -18.44 12.54
C LYS A 253 15.95 -18.58 13.52
N ASN A 254 16.00 -17.75 14.54
CA ASN A 254 17.03 -17.76 15.58
C ASN A 254 16.70 -18.75 16.71
N GLY A 255 15.58 -19.47 16.66
CA GLY A 255 15.14 -20.43 17.66
C GLY A 255 14.83 -19.81 19.05
N GLN A 256 14.61 -18.49 19.12
CA GLN A 256 14.40 -17.77 20.36
C GLN A 256 13.27 -16.76 20.26
N LYS A 257 12.16 -17.06 20.92
CA LYS A 257 11.06 -16.11 21.07
C LYS A 257 11.39 -15.08 22.15
N ARG A 258 11.45 -13.78 21.78
CA ARG A 258 11.78 -12.66 22.67
C ARG A 258 10.64 -11.67 22.86
N SER A 259 9.81 -11.44 21.82
CA SER A 259 8.73 -10.46 21.82
C SER A 259 7.33 -11.07 21.83
N HIS A 260 6.30 -10.24 22.02
CA HIS A 260 4.91 -10.67 22.25
C HIS A 260 4.09 -10.76 20.96
N TRP A 261 4.54 -11.50 19.96
CA TRP A 261 3.85 -11.63 18.67
C TRP A 261 2.90 -12.83 18.55
N ILE A 262 2.92 -13.77 19.50
CA ILE A 262 2.19 -15.05 19.38
C ILE A 262 0.68 -14.85 19.21
N TRP A 263 0.12 -13.84 19.85
CA TRP A 263 -1.30 -13.51 19.82
C TRP A 263 -1.77 -12.94 18.46
N TYR A 264 -0.85 -12.37 17.70
CA TYR A 264 -1.12 -11.77 16.39
C TYR A 264 -0.83 -12.77 15.27
N ILE A 265 0.24 -13.54 15.39
CA ILE A 265 0.62 -14.54 14.38
C ILE A 265 -0.27 -15.78 14.45
N PHE A 266 -0.69 -16.18 15.66
CA PHE A 266 -1.61 -17.29 15.90
C PHE A 266 -2.85 -16.79 16.65
N PRO A 267 -3.88 -16.28 15.91
CA PRO A 267 -5.10 -15.80 16.56
C PRO A 267 -5.73 -16.86 17.45
N GLN A 268 -6.06 -16.49 18.68
CA GLN A 268 -6.66 -17.38 19.65
C GLN A 268 -8.16 -17.11 19.78
N GLN A 269 -8.98 -18.14 19.82
CA GLN A 269 -10.41 -18.00 20.03
C GLN A 269 -10.69 -17.59 21.48
N LYS A 270 -11.56 -16.60 21.68
CA LYS A 270 -11.97 -16.15 23.00
C LYS A 270 -12.72 -17.28 23.72
N GLY A 271 -12.19 -17.81 24.82
CA GLY A 271 -12.90 -18.81 25.64
C GLY A 271 -12.18 -20.12 25.92
N THR A 272 -11.00 -20.40 25.37
CA THR A 272 -10.20 -21.57 25.76
C THR A 272 -9.18 -21.20 26.82
N ARG A 273 -9.67 -20.87 28.04
CA ARG A 273 -8.89 -21.03 29.26
C ARG A 273 -9.32 -22.35 29.88
N THR A 274 -8.55 -23.39 29.69
CA THR A 274 -8.44 -24.52 30.62
C THR A 274 -7.42 -24.17 31.67
#